data_4858adf9befce3d6fadd0ef52b9d2b09
#
_entry.id   4858adf9befce3d6fadd0ef52b9d2b09
#
_cell.length_a   1.000
_cell.length_b   1.000
_cell.length_c   1.000
_cell.angle_alpha   90.00
_cell.angle_beta   90.00
_cell.angle_gamma   90.00
#
_symmetry.space_group_name_H-M   'P 1'
#
loop_
_entity.id
_entity.type
_entity.pdbx_description
1 polymer ?
#
loop_
_entity_poly.entity_id
_entity_poly.type
_entity_poly.pdbx_seq_one_letter_code
_entity_poly.pdbx_strand_id
1 'polypeptide(L)'
;MNLPIRPRRNRQSHTIRGLVRENDLNPGHLIYPLFLEEGTKNTPIASMPGCTRWSIEGLVKEAGEAHELGVPAVVLFPRIPDELKTRDAAACGADDGLVPRAIRALKKAHPSLTV
;
A
#
# COMPACT_ATOMS: atom_id res chain seq x y z
N MET A 1 4.62 -33.14 22.84
CA MET A 1 4.64 -32.62 24.21
C MET A 1 3.27 -32.81 24.81
N ASN A 2 3.17 -33.61 25.87
CA ASN A 2 1.89 -33.84 26.55
C ASN A 2 1.82 -32.89 27.75
N LEU A 3 0.95 -31.88 27.67
CA LEU A 3 0.79 -30.89 28.76
C LEU A 3 -0.30 -31.39 29.71
N PRO A 4 0.03 -31.76 30.96
CA PRO A 4 -0.93 -32.28 31.94
C PRO A 4 -2.01 -31.27 32.32
N ILE A 5 -1.69 -29.98 32.21
CA ILE A 5 -2.63 -28.88 32.53
C ILE A 5 -2.66 -27.91 31.32
N ARG A 6 -3.85 -27.63 30.84
CA ARG A 6 -4.08 -26.64 29.76
C ARG A 6 -5.01 -25.54 30.28
N PRO A 7 -4.48 -24.48 30.91
CA PRO A 7 -5.31 -23.36 31.37
C PRO A 7 -5.99 -22.70 30.14
N ARG A 8 -7.32 -22.69 30.12
CA ARG A 8 -8.10 -22.08 29.03
C ARG A 8 -8.93 -20.89 29.49
N ARG A 9 -8.69 -20.39 30.69
CA ARG A 9 -9.44 -19.27 31.25
C ARG A 9 -9.48 -18.06 30.35
N ASN A 10 -8.33 -17.71 29.73
CA ASN A 10 -8.20 -16.59 28.82
C ASN A 10 -8.76 -16.85 27.42
N ARG A 11 -9.34 -18.03 27.16
CA ARG A 11 -9.90 -18.41 25.86
C ARG A 11 -11.40 -18.70 25.91
N GLN A 12 -12.07 -18.50 27.03
CA GLN A 12 -13.47 -18.89 27.25
C GLN A 12 -14.48 -18.09 26.41
N SER A 13 -14.22 -16.79 26.18
CA SER A 13 -15.09 -15.95 25.36
C SER A 13 -14.32 -15.04 24.42
N HIS A 14 -15.03 -14.47 23.44
CA HIS A 14 -14.44 -13.47 22.53
C HIS A 14 -13.94 -12.25 23.33
N THR A 15 -14.73 -11.80 24.30
CA THR A 15 -14.39 -10.65 25.15
C THR A 15 -13.09 -10.89 25.92
N ILE A 16 -12.97 -12.05 26.60
CA ILE A 16 -11.74 -12.37 27.35
C ILE A 16 -10.54 -12.50 26.41
N ARG A 17 -10.70 -13.14 25.24
CA ARG A 17 -9.63 -13.20 24.26
C ARG A 17 -9.20 -11.81 23.77
N GLY A 18 -10.14 -10.88 23.60
CA GLY A 18 -9.86 -9.50 23.24
C GLY A 18 -9.05 -8.76 24.31
N LEU A 19 -9.45 -8.91 25.59
CA LEU A 19 -8.79 -8.26 26.73
C LEU A 19 -7.33 -8.72 26.94
N VAL A 20 -7.00 -9.97 26.59
CA VAL A 20 -5.65 -10.54 26.76
C VAL A 20 -4.87 -10.66 25.46
N ARG A 21 -5.35 -10.02 24.39
CA ARG A 21 -4.68 -10.04 23.08
C ARG A 21 -3.37 -9.26 23.18
N GLU A 22 -2.27 -9.91 22.84
CA GLU A 22 -0.93 -9.30 22.81
C GLU A 22 -0.62 -8.67 21.44
N ASN A 23 -1.25 -9.20 20.36
CA ASN A 23 -1.05 -8.70 19.01
C ASN A 23 -2.36 -8.11 18.52
N ASP A 24 -2.31 -6.90 18.02
CA ASP A 24 -3.41 -6.22 17.35
C ASP A 24 -3.02 -5.89 15.90
N LEU A 25 -3.97 -6.07 14.99
CA LEU A 25 -3.80 -5.71 13.59
C LEU A 25 -4.98 -4.84 13.19
N ASN A 26 -4.67 -3.63 12.77
CA ASN A 26 -5.64 -2.67 12.25
C ASN A 26 -5.10 -1.98 10.99
N PRO A 27 -5.95 -1.30 10.20
CA PRO A 27 -5.52 -0.62 8.97
C PRO A 27 -4.37 0.35 9.18
N GLY A 28 -4.28 0.99 10.35
CA GLY A 28 -3.20 1.92 10.69
C GLY A 28 -1.80 1.29 10.78
N HIS A 29 -1.69 -0.04 10.77
CA HIS A 29 -0.42 -0.76 10.75
C HIS A 29 0.03 -1.14 9.33
N LEU A 30 -0.75 -0.80 8.29
CA LEU A 30 -0.51 -1.24 6.92
C LEU A 30 0.15 -0.16 6.09
N ILE A 31 0.98 -0.59 5.14
CA ILE A 31 1.48 0.21 4.02
C ILE A 31 0.96 -0.43 2.75
N TYR A 32 0.21 0.32 1.94
CA TYR A 32 -0.41 -0.22 0.73
C TYR A 32 0.53 -0.09 -0.48
N PRO A 33 0.96 -1.20 -1.10
CA PRO A 33 1.79 -1.17 -2.30
C PRO A 33 0.94 -0.87 -3.53
N LEU A 34 1.32 0.15 -4.29
CA LEU A 34 0.63 0.57 -5.51
C LEU A 34 1.58 0.57 -6.70
N PHE A 35 1.17 -0.11 -7.78
CA PHE A 35 1.90 -0.11 -9.05
C PHE A 35 1.40 1.02 -9.92
N LEU A 36 2.32 1.74 -10.58
CA LEU A 36 1.95 2.83 -11.47
C LEU A 36 2.70 2.74 -12.79
N GLU A 37 2.08 3.24 -13.86
CA GLU A 37 2.68 3.35 -15.20
C GLU A 37 2.24 4.65 -15.86
N GLU A 38 3.00 5.05 -16.88
CA GLU A 38 2.62 6.20 -17.71
C GLU A 38 1.34 5.94 -18.50
N GLY A 39 0.60 7.02 -18.73
CA GLY A 39 -0.64 7.01 -19.52
C GLY A 39 -1.87 7.33 -18.70
N THR A 40 -3.03 7.12 -19.32
CA THR A 40 -4.35 7.46 -18.76
C THR A 40 -5.19 6.22 -18.42
N LYS A 41 -4.71 5.02 -18.74
CA LYS A 41 -5.43 3.76 -18.53
C LYS A 41 -4.88 3.01 -17.33
N ASN A 42 -5.76 2.36 -16.61
CA ASN A 42 -5.39 1.43 -15.55
C ASN A 42 -5.33 0.02 -16.15
N THR A 43 -4.21 -0.67 -15.97
CA THR A 43 -3.93 -1.96 -16.63
C THR A 43 -3.81 -3.07 -15.59
N PRO A 44 -4.67 -4.11 -15.61
CA PRO A 44 -4.51 -5.28 -14.77
C PRO A 44 -3.16 -5.97 -14.97
N ILE A 45 -2.56 -6.49 -13.90
CA ILE A 45 -1.30 -7.23 -13.97
C ILE A 45 -1.62 -8.72 -14.11
N ALA A 46 -1.42 -9.29 -15.31
CA ALA A 46 -1.81 -10.67 -15.59
C ALA A 46 -1.15 -11.71 -14.65
N SER A 47 0.10 -11.48 -14.25
CA SER A 47 0.84 -12.36 -13.33
C SER A 47 0.50 -12.17 -11.85
N MET A 48 -0.30 -11.14 -11.51
CA MET A 48 -0.69 -10.81 -10.14
C MET A 48 -2.20 -10.52 -10.10
N PRO A 49 -3.03 -11.56 -10.02
CA PRO A 49 -4.49 -11.40 -9.99
C PRO A 49 -4.95 -10.44 -8.88
N GLY A 50 -5.81 -9.50 -9.21
CA GLY A 50 -6.28 -8.46 -8.30
C GLY A 50 -5.38 -7.23 -8.19
N CYS A 51 -4.18 -7.23 -8.80
CA CYS A 51 -3.31 -6.06 -8.86
C CYS A 51 -3.45 -5.32 -10.19
N THR A 52 -3.38 -4.00 -10.12
CA THR A 52 -3.50 -3.09 -11.26
C THR A 52 -2.31 -2.15 -11.31
N ARG A 53 -1.80 -1.86 -12.51
CA ARG A 53 -0.95 -0.68 -12.74
C ARG A 53 -1.85 0.51 -12.98
N TRP A 54 -1.68 1.50 -12.17
CA TRP A 54 -2.52 2.69 -12.16
C TRP A 54 -1.89 3.82 -12.98
N SER A 55 -2.72 4.54 -13.71
CA SER A 55 -2.39 5.91 -14.12
C SER A 55 -2.30 6.81 -12.89
N ILE A 56 -1.71 8.01 -13.00
CA ILE A 56 -1.63 8.96 -11.85
C ILE A 56 -3.04 9.28 -11.31
N GLU A 57 -4.02 9.48 -12.17
CA GLU A 57 -5.40 9.75 -11.76
C GLU A 57 -6.02 8.55 -11.02
N GLY A 58 -5.86 7.34 -11.57
CA GLY A 58 -6.34 6.11 -10.93
C GLY A 58 -5.65 5.85 -9.60
N LEU A 59 -4.33 6.12 -9.53
CA LEU A 59 -3.53 6.00 -8.32
C LEU A 59 -4.06 6.90 -7.19
N VAL A 60 -4.36 8.17 -7.50
CA VAL A 60 -4.90 9.13 -6.51
C VAL A 60 -6.22 8.64 -5.95
N LYS A 61 -7.10 8.13 -6.80
CA LYS A 61 -8.40 7.59 -6.38
C LYS A 61 -8.22 6.36 -5.48
N GLU A 62 -7.47 5.37 -5.93
CA GLU A 62 -7.22 4.11 -5.20
C GLU A 62 -6.56 4.37 -3.83
N ALA A 63 -5.56 5.24 -3.79
CA ALA A 63 -4.89 5.63 -2.55
C ALA A 63 -5.84 6.37 -1.59
N GLY A 64 -6.76 7.18 -2.12
CA GLY A 64 -7.79 7.84 -1.34
C GLY A 64 -8.75 6.86 -0.68
N GLU A 65 -9.25 5.88 -1.44
CA GLU A 65 -10.11 4.82 -0.93
C GLU A 65 -9.43 4.02 0.20
N ALA A 66 -8.15 3.66 0.01
CA ALA A 66 -7.37 2.99 1.05
C ALA A 66 -7.19 3.87 2.30
N HIS A 67 -6.95 5.16 2.11
CA HIS A 67 -6.79 6.12 3.21
C HIS A 67 -8.09 6.29 4.01
N GLU A 68 -9.24 6.33 3.36
CA GLU A 68 -10.57 6.36 4.00
C GLU A 68 -10.83 5.10 4.83
N LEU A 69 -10.28 3.96 4.43
CA LEU A 69 -10.32 2.71 5.20
C LEU A 69 -9.33 2.69 6.38
N GLY A 70 -8.56 3.77 6.59
CA GLY A 70 -7.63 3.92 7.70
C GLY A 70 -6.19 3.48 7.41
N VAL A 71 -5.81 3.22 6.15
CA VAL A 71 -4.42 2.94 5.78
C VAL A 71 -3.64 4.26 5.71
N PRO A 72 -2.58 4.44 6.54
CA PRO A 72 -1.91 5.74 6.66
C PRO A 72 -0.83 5.98 5.61
N ALA A 73 -0.39 4.94 4.92
CA ALA A 73 0.77 5.03 4.04
C ALA A 73 0.62 4.18 2.78
N VAL A 74 1.22 4.66 1.69
CA VAL A 74 1.36 3.92 0.43
C VAL A 74 2.82 3.86 0.02
N VAL A 75 3.20 2.82 -0.73
CA VAL A 75 4.51 2.71 -1.38
C VAL A 75 4.32 2.53 -2.88
N LEU A 76 5.08 3.28 -3.68
CA LEU A 76 4.92 3.34 -5.13
C LEU A 76 5.93 2.45 -5.85
N PHE A 77 5.43 1.62 -6.77
CA PHE A 77 6.23 0.77 -7.65
C PHE A 77 6.01 1.16 -9.11
N PRO A 78 6.86 2.03 -9.68
CA PRO A 78 6.71 2.51 -11.04
C PRO A 78 7.15 1.46 -12.06
N ARG A 79 6.41 1.35 -13.16
CA ARG A 79 6.88 0.71 -14.37
C ARG A 79 7.59 1.76 -15.24
N ILE A 80 8.90 1.67 -15.24
CA ILE A 80 9.75 2.52 -16.11
C ILE A 80 10.08 1.72 -17.38
N PRO A 81 9.88 2.28 -18.59
CA PRO A 81 10.33 1.67 -19.85
C PRO A 81 11.83 1.37 -19.81
N ASP A 82 12.24 0.28 -20.45
CA ASP A 82 13.64 -0.17 -20.38
C ASP A 82 14.60 0.85 -20.99
N GLU A 83 14.15 1.63 -21.96
CA GLU A 83 14.90 2.71 -22.63
C GLU A 83 15.25 3.87 -21.66
N LEU A 84 14.48 4.04 -20.60
CA LEU A 84 14.66 5.08 -19.59
C LEU A 84 15.41 4.58 -18.36
N LYS A 85 15.75 3.30 -18.29
CA LYS A 85 16.52 2.73 -17.20
C LYS A 85 17.99 3.00 -17.38
N THR A 86 18.57 3.80 -16.49
CA THR A 86 19.98 4.11 -16.46
C THR A 86 20.63 3.60 -15.17
N ARG A 87 21.96 3.48 -15.13
CA ARG A 87 22.69 2.98 -13.96
C ARG A 87 22.50 3.86 -12.72
N ASP A 88 22.32 5.15 -12.93
CA ASP A 88 22.11 6.18 -11.90
C ASP A 88 20.63 6.42 -11.59
N ALA A 89 19.73 5.67 -12.24
CA ALA A 89 18.29 5.81 -12.08
C ALA A 89 17.76 7.26 -12.30
N ALA A 90 18.36 7.99 -13.23
CA ALA A 90 18.08 9.43 -13.48
C ALA A 90 16.57 9.72 -13.67
N ALA A 91 15.84 8.83 -14.36
CA ALA A 91 14.40 8.99 -14.57
C ALA A 91 13.56 9.00 -13.28
N CYS A 92 14.08 8.44 -12.19
CA CYS A 92 13.37 8.41 -10.91
C CYS A 92 13.49 9.74 -10.15
N GLY A 93 14.58 10.49 -10.38
CA GLY A 93 14.87 11.75 -9.72
C GLY A 93 14.52 12.99 -10.54
N ALA A 94 14.12 12.82 -11.80
CA ALA A 94 13.74 13.95 -12.66
C ALA A 94 12.43 14.59 -12.16
N ASP A 95 12.39 15.92 -12.05
CA ASP A 95 11.21 16.64 -11.52
C ASP A 95 9.91 16.36 -12.28
N ASP A 96 10.01 16.10 -13.57
CA ASP A 96 8.91 15.72 -14.46
C ASP A 96 8.71 14.20 -14.57
N GLY A 97 9.52 13.43 -13.85
CA GLY A 97 9.43 11.97 -13.81
C GLY A 97 8.10 11.45 -13.26
N LEU A 98 7.76 10.22 -13.62
CA LEU A 98 6.49 9.57 -13.22
C LEU A 98 6.29 9.58 -11.70
N VAL A 99 7.30 9.20 -10.92
CA VAL A 99 7.20 9.11 -9.45
C VAL A 99 7.04 10.49 -8.80
N PRO A 100 7.88 11.51 -9.07
CA PRO A 100 7.69 12.85 -8.53
C PRO A 100 6.34 13.47 -8.87
N ARG A 101 5.83 13.26 -10.10
CA ARG A 101 4.48 13.71 -10.49
C ARG A 101 3.39 13.01 -9.68
N ALA A 102 3.50 11.68 -9.52
CA ALA A 102 2.55 10.90 -8.74
C ALA A 102 2.54 11.33 -7.27
N ILE A 103 3.71 11.53 -6.65
CA ILE A 103 3.83 12.01 -5.27
C ILE A 103 3.17 13.38 -5.11
N ARG A 104 3.45 14.34 -6.01
CA ARG A 104 2.82 15.67 -5.97
C ARG A 104 1.29 15.57 -6.10
N ALA A 105 0.78 14.71 -6.98
CA ALA A 105 -0.66 14.51 -7.15
C ALA A 105 -1.30 13.90 -5.89
N LEU A 106 -0.68 12.88 -5.30
CA LEU A 106 -1.12 12.26 -4.05
C LEU A 106 -1.12 13.25 -2.89
N LYS A 107 -0.02 13.99 -2.70
CA LYS A 107 0.09 14.96 -1.60
C LYS A 107 -0.84 16.16 -1.76
N LYS A 108 -1.18 16.53 -3.01
CA LYS A 108 -2.19 17.56 -3.27
C LYS A 108 -3.60 17.09 -2.92
N ALA A 109 -3.95 15.85 -3.24
CA ALA A 109 -5.28 15.29 -2.99
C ALA A 109 -5.45 14.81 -1.54
N HIS A 110 -4.43 14.20 -1.00
CA HIS A 110 -4.43 13.56 0.33
C HIS A 110 -3.21 14.01 1.15
N PRO A 111 -3.20 15.23 1.72
CA PRO A 111 -2.04 15.80 2.40
C PRO A 111 -1.54 15.00 3.60
N SER A 112 -2.43 14.31 4.30
CA SER A 112 -2.14 13.47 5.47
C SER A 112 -1.60 12.07 5.12
N LEU A 113 -1.79 11.60 3.88
CA LEU A 113 -1.30 10.30 3.43
C LEU A 113 0.24 10.32 3.33
N THR A 114 0.89 9.34 3.93
CA THR A 114 2.34 9.11 3.77
C THR A 114 2.63 8.39 2.45
N VAL A 115 3.66 8.85 1.72
CA VAL A 115 4.09 8.27 0.44
C VAL A 115 5.58 7.96 0.50
#